data_e1f74bbc245e4f0085321c88a814749e
#
_entry.id   e1f74bbc245e4f0085321c88a814749e
#
_cell.length_a   1.000
_cell.length_b   1.000
_cell.length_c   1.000
_cell.angle_alpha   90.00
_cell.angle_beta   90.00
_cell.angle_gamma   90.00
#
_symmetry.space_group_name_H-M   'P 1'
#
loop_
_entity.id
_entity.type
_entity.pdbx_description
1 polymer ?
#
loop_
_entity_poly.entity_id
_entity_poly.type
_entity_poly.pdbx_seq_one_letter_code
_entity_poly.pdbx_strand_id
1 'polypeptide(L)'
;MGQESIGIDDLKVENKEKRKKKVKEDISLENKIQIRKFLDFLEYEKGSSRSTANGYNRDLVQFFLFSEKNYNEIEEQDVFGYIEYISGKLKKNSVLSKVSAIKAFYKFCYLNRAVEKDPAGMVRSLKREYRSPEILTLEEIKKIVDSCPNMPEGVQNRLIIKFLIATGARISEILNLEIKDLENKNYEFIKVLGKDSKYRIVPIYDSLENEIKNYLDVYR
;
A
#
# COMPACT_ATOMS: atom_id res chain seq x y z
N MET A 1 13.48 -54.22 7.75
CA MET A 1 12.90 -53.03 7.08
C MET A 1 12.93 -51.90 8.11
N GLY A 2 13.99 -51.11 8.07
CA GLY A 2 14.18 -49.98 8.97
C GLY A 2 13.48 -48.73 8.43
N GLN A 3 12.59 -48.15 9.20
CA GLN A 3 12.11 -46.78 8.98
C GLN A 3 13.07 -45.83 9.68
N GLU A 4 13.86 -45.07 8.90
CA GLU A 4 14.64 -43.96 9.41
C GLU A 4 13.69 -42.81 9.74
N SER A 5 13.58 -42.51 11.03
CA SER A 5 12.87 -41.34 11.52
C SER A 5 13.74 -40.12 11.28
N ILE A 6 13.30 -39.25 10.38
CA ILE A 6 13.91 -37.93 10.18
C ILE A 6 13.76 -37.14 11.49
N GLY A 7 14.89 -36.81 12.12
CA GLY A 7 14.94 -36.13 13.42
C GLY A 7 14.40 -34.71 13.35
N ILE A 8 13.72 -34.27 14.42
CA ILE A 8 13.18 -32.90 14.57
C ILE A 8 14.28 -31.83 14.44
N ASP A 9 15.55 -32.20 14.68
CA ASP A 9 16.69 -31.32 14.55
C ASP A 9 17.12 -31.09 13.10
N ASP A 10 16.94 -32.08 12.23
CA ASP A 10 17.19 -31.96 10.78
C ASP A 10 16.19 -30.99 10.13
N LEU A 11 14.93 -31.02 10.55
CA LEU A 11 13.89 -30.07 10.10
C LEU A 11 14.16 -28.63 10.59
N LYS A 12 14.77 -28.49 11.77
CA LYS A 12 15.17 -27.16 12.30
C LYS A 12 16.39 -26.58 11.57
N VAL A 13 17.33 -27.45 11.16
CA VAL A 13 18.50 -27.05 10.39
C VAL A 13 18.08 -26.65 8.97
N GLU A 14 17.24 -27.45 8.31
CA GLU A 14 16.71 -27.14 6.98
C GLU A 14 15.86 -25.88 6.96
N ASN A 15 15.06 -25.63 7.99
CA ASN A 15 14.32 -24.37 8.15
C ASN A 15 15.23 -23.17 8.48
N LYS A 16 16.35 -23.36 9.21
CA LYS A 16 17.35 -22.33 9.41
C LYS A 16 18.15 -22.04 8.15
N GLU A 17 18.44 -23.02 7.33
CA GLU A 17 19.11 -22.82 6.03
C GLU A 17 18.17 -22.18 5.00
N LYS A 18 16.89 -22.59 4.95
CA LYS A 18 15.86 -21.91 4.15
C LYS A 18 15.60 -20.49 4.62
N ARG A 19 15.72 -20.19 5.93
CA ARG A 19 15.69 -18.82 6.47
C ARG A 19 16.99 -18.04 6.21
N LYS A 20 18.16 -18.68 6.16
CA LYS A 20 19.44 -18.05 5.78
C LYS A 20 19.54 -17.81 4.26
N LYS A 21 18.92 -18.63 3.40
CA LYS A 21 18.75 -18.34 1.96
C LYS A 21 17.79 -17.19 1.66
N LYS A 22 17.09 -16.66 2.64
CA LYS A 22 16.41 -15.37 2.61
C LYS A 22 17.31 -14.25 3.16
N VAL A 23 18.62 -14.30 2.89
CA VAL A 23 19.44 -13.09 2.84
C VAL A 23 18.79 -12.27 1.73
N LYS A 24 18.16 -11.16 2.09
CA LYS A 24 17.65 -10.17 1.16
C LYS A 24 18.83 -9.84 0.22
N GLU A 25 18.79 -10.36 -0.98
CA GLU A 25 19.57 -9.82 -2.08
C GLU A 25 19.06 -8.39 -2.20
N ASP A 26 19.87 -7.46 -1.74
CA ASP A 26 19.54 -6.05 -1.77
C ASP A 26 19.96 -5.52 -3.13
N ILE A 27 19.22 -4.56 -3.65
CA ILE A 27 19.59 -3.91 -4.91
C ILE A 27 20.89 -3.13 -4.76
N SER A 28 21.59 -2.89 -5.87
CA SER A 28 22.85 -2.15 -5.87
C SER A 28 22.72 -0.75 -5.25
N LEU A 29 23.83 -0.22 -4.73
CA LEU A 29 23.88 1.14 -4.17
C LEU A 29 23.50 2.19 -5.23
N GLU A 30 23.92 1.99 -6.48
CA GLU A 30 23.59 2.87 -7.60
C GLU A 30 22.09 2.93 -7.84
N ASN A 31 21.42 1.78 -7.85
CA ASN A 31 19.97 1.70 -7.97
C ASN A 31 19.27 2.41 -6.80
N LYS A 32 19.72 2.22 -5.57
CA LYS A 32 19.16 2.92 -4.39
C LYS A 32 19.26 4.42 -4.51
N ILE A 33 20.44 4.91 -4.90
CA ILE A 33 20.69 6.36 -5.08
C ILE A 33 19.78 6.92 -6.18
N GLN A 34 19.67 6.25 -7.31
CA GLN A 34 18.87 6.73 -8.41
C GLN A 34 17.37 6.68 -8.13
N ILE A 35 16.89 5.63 -7.46
CA ILE A 35 15.53 5.56 -6.96
C ILE A 35 15.27 6.72 -6.00
N ARG A 36 16.17 6.99 -5.06
CA ARG A 36 15.99 8.09 -4.11
C ARG A 36 15.82 9.43 -4.81
N LYS A 37 16.68 9.76 -5.79
CA LYS A 37 16.54 10.99 -6.61
C LYS A 37 15.18 11.07 -7.28
N PHE A 38 14.68 9.96 -7.81
CA PHE A 38 13.35 9.90 -8.42
C PHE A 38 12.22 10.13 -7.41
N LEU A 39 12.32 9.53 -6.21
CA LEU A 39 11.33 9.72 -5.16
C LEU A 39 11.30 11.17 -4.65
N ASP A 40 12.48 11.78 -4.48
CA ASP A 40 12.59 13.18 -4.09
C ASP A 40 11.96 14.09 -5.16
N PHE A 41 12.18 13.82 -6.44
CA PHE A 41 11.49 14.52 -7.54
C PHE A 41 9.97 14.37 -7.47
N LEU A 42 9.46 13.16 -7.18
CA LEU A 42 8.03 12.95 -7.05
C LEU A 42 7.43 13.71 -5.85
N GLU A 43 8.10 13.72 -4.72
CA GLU A 43 7.62 14.39 -3.50
C GLU A 43 7.73 15.91 -3.61
N TYR A 44 8.89 16.44 -3.98
CA TYR A 44 9.16 17.88 -3.92
C TYR A 44 8.77 18.66 -5.17
N GLU A 45 8.94 18.07 -6.36
CA GLU A 45 8.63 18.79 -7.60
C GLU A 45 7.22 18.48 -8.13
N LYS A 46 6.75 17.22 -7.99
CA LYS A 46 5.40 16.82 -8.42
C LYS A 46 4.34 16.89 -7.34
N GLY A 47 4.71 17.14 -6.09
CA GLY A 47 3.76 17.19 -4.98
C GLY A 47 3.05 15.84 -4.72
N SER A 48 3.67 14.73 -5.11
CA SER A 48 3.08 13.40 -4.89
C SER A 48 3.06 13.05 -3.41
N SER A 49 2.02 12.35 -2.97
CA SER A 49 1.96 11.90 -1.57
C SER A 49 3.08 10.90 -1.25
N ARG A 50 3.55 10.92 0.00
CA ARG A 50 4.54 9.95 0.51
C ARG A 50 4.10 8.49 0.31
N SER A 51 2.81 8.22 0.37
CA SER A 51 2.25 6.89 0.07
C SER A 51 2.48 6.49 -1.39
N THR A 52 2.34 7.42 -2.32
CA THR A 52 2.63 7.21 -3.76
C THR A 52 4.11 6.93 -3.97
N ALA A 53 4.99 7.74 -3.37
CA ALA A 53 6.44 7.54 -3.44
C ALA A 53 6.86 6.17 -2.88
N ASN A 54 6.32 5.77 -1.72
CA ASN A 54 6.56 4.45 -1.13
C ASN A 54 6.07 3.30 -2.03
N GLY A 55 4.95 3.48 -2.73
CA GLY A 55 4.45 2.53 -3.72
C GLY A 55 5.45 2.34 -4.87
N TYR A 56 5.91 3.43 -5.45
CA TYR A 56 6.91 3.40 -6.52
C TYR A 56 8.24 2.78 -6.05
N ASN A 57 8.73 3.17 -4.87
CA ASN A 57 9.94 2.56 -4.30
C ASN A 57 9.84 1.03 -4.24
N ARG A 58 8.76 0.50 -3.66
CA ARG A 58 8.53 -0.93 -3.55
C ARG A 58 8.51 -1.63 -4.91
N ASP A 59 7.83 -1.03 -5.90
CA ASP A 59 7.70 -1.62 -7.22
C ASP A 59 9.02 -1.59 -7.99
N LEU A 60 9.82 -0.53 -7.86
CA LEU A 60 11.15 -0.41 -8.46
C LEU A 60 12.17 -1.36 -7.81
N VAL A 61 12.17 -1.47 -6.48
CA VAL A 61 13.03 -2.44 -5.78
C VAL A 61 12.76 -3.86 -6.27
N GLN A 62 11.48 -4.24 -6.44
CA GLN A 62 11.12 -5.56 -6.97
C GLN A 62 11.59 -5.78 -8.41
N PHE A 63 11.54 -4.76 -9.24
CA PHE A 63 12.04 -4.80 -10.61
C PHE A 63 13.57 -5.02 -10.65
N PHE A 64 14.33 -4.25 -9.86
CA PHE A 64 15.79 -4.38 -9.84
C PHE A 64 16.27 -5.68 -9.17
N LEU A 65 15.51 -6.22 -8.20
CA LEU A 65 15.78 -7.55 -7.66
C LEU A 65 15.54 -8.66 -8.69
N PHE A 66 14.63 -8.47 -9.64
CA PHE A 66 14.38 -9.41 -10.72
C PHE A 66 15.44 -9.33 -11.83
N SER A 67 15.81 -8.12 -12.23
CA SER A 67 16.74 -7.90 -13.34
C SER A 67 18.20 -8.17 -12.97
N GLU A 68 18.56 -8.05 -11.67
CA GLU A 68 19.93 -8.17 -11.14
C GLU A 68 20.94 -7.23 -11.83
N LYS A 69 20.45 -6.14 -12.46
CA LYS A 69 21.23 -5.17 -13.22
C LYS A 69 21.16 -3.79 -12.58
N ASN A 70 22.14 -2.94 -12.88
CA ASN A 70 22.07 -1.53 -12.57
C ASN A 70 21.09 -0.80 -13.49
N TYR A 71 20.54 0.32 -13.05
CA TYR A 71 19.51 1.07 -13.78
C TYR A 71 19.98 1.52 -15.17
N ASN A 72 21.27 1.78 -15.35
CA ASN A 72 21.87 2.21 -16.62
C ASN A 72 22.20 1.05 -17.57
N GLU A 73 22.12 -0.20 -17.10
CA GLU A 73 22.37 -1.41 -17.87
C GLU A 73 21.08 -2.09 -18.35
N ILE A 74 19.92 -1.57 -17.92
CA ILE A 74 18.61 -2.13 -18.28
C ILE A 74 18.31 -1.82 -19.74
N GLU A 75 17.93 -2.84 -20.45
CA GLU A 75 17.47 -2.79 -21.83
C GLU A 75 15.96 -3.05 -21.93
N GLU A 76 15.40 -2.80 -23.11
CA GLU A 76 13.98 -3.00 -23.38
C GLU A 76 13.53 -4.45 -23.10
N GLN A 77 14.35 -5.43 -23.46
CA GLN A 77 14.10 -6.86 -23.22
C GLN A 77 14.00 -7.20 -21.72
N ASP A 78 14.75 -6.54 -20.85
CA ASP A 78 14.67 -6.73 -19.39
C ASP A 78 13.31 -6.27 -18.85
N VAL A 79 12.82 -5.15 -19.37
CA VAL A 79 11.49 -4.62 -19.00
C VAL A 79 10.40 -5.57 -19.49
N PHE A 80 10.46 -6.05 -20.72
CA PHE A 80 9.47 -7.01 -21.24
C PHE A 80 9.53 -8.34 -20.49
N GLY A 81 10.71 -8.87 -20.21
CA GLY A 81 10.86 -10.11 -19.41
C GLY A 81 10.26 -9.99 -18.01
N TYR A 82 10.44 -8.84 -17.36
CA TYR A 82 9.78 -8.59 -16.08
C TYR A 82 8.25 -8.52 -16.19
N ILE A 83 7.74 -7.85 -17.22
CA ILE A 83 6.28 -7.75 -17.45
C ILE A 83 5.69 -9.14 -17.68
N GLU A 84 6.33 -9.99 -18.48
CA GLU A 84 5.91 -11.36 -18.70
C GLU A 84 5.90 -12.15 -17.39
N TYR A 85 6.98 -12.09 -16.61
CA TYR A 85 7.12 -12.77 -15.32
C TYR A 85 6.00 -12.38 -14.33
N ILE A 86 5.69 -11.09 -14.19
CA ILE A 86 4.64 -10.63 -13.26
C ILE A 86 3.24 -10.88 -13.79
N SER A 87 3.04 -10.89 -15.12
CA SER A 87 1.73 -11.11 -15.74
C SER A 87 1.19 -12.51 -15.48
N GLY A 88 2.08 -13.49 -15.35
CA GLY A 88 1.72 -14.88 -14.98
C GLY A 88 1.37 -15.05 -13.49
N LYS A 89 1.65 -14.06 -12.62
CA LYS A 89 1.54 -14.17 -11.15
C LYS A 89 0.57 -13.18 -10.52
N LEU A 90 0.31 -12.06 -11.16
CA LEU A 90 -0.43 -10.93 -10.58
C LEU A 90 -1.68 -10.59 -11.38
N LYS A 91 -2.66 -9.98 -10.68
CA LYS A 91 -3.83 -9.40 -11.33
C LYS A 91 -3.42 -8.23 -12.24
N LYS A 92 -4.10 -8.05 -13.36
CA LYS A 92 -3.82 -7.06 -14.39
C LYS A 92 -3.59 -5.63 -13.86
N ASN A 93 -4.42 -5.16 -12.91
CA ASN A 93 -4.25 -3.84 -12.32
C ASN A 93 -2.96 -3.71 -11.48
N SER A 94 -2.50 -4.81 -10.85
CA SER A 94 -1.22 -4.83 -10.13
C SER A 94 -0.03 -4.78 -11.10
N VAL A 95 -0.11 -5.50 -12.23
CA VAL A 95 0.88 -5.42 -13.31
C VAL A 95 0.96 -3.99 -13.84
N LEU A 96 -0.20 -3.37 -14.10
CA LEU A 96 -0.29 -1.99 -14.58
C LEU A 96 0.40 -0.99 -13.63
N SER A 97 0.20 -1.13 -12.32
CA SER A 97 0.84 -0.25 -11.32
C SER A 97 2.35 -0.36 -11.37
N LYS A 98 2.90 -1.60 -11.43
CA LYS A 98 4.33 -1.86 -11.52
C LYS A 98 4.95 -1.32 -12.81
N VAL A 99 4.30 -1.57 -13.93
CA VAL A 99 4.72 -1.03 -15.24
C VAL A 99 4.71 0.50 -15.23
N SER A 100 3.71 1.12 -14.60
CA SER A 100 3.63 2.58 -14.47
C SER A 100 4.80 3.15 -13.65
N ALA A 101 5.23 2.44 -12.60
CA ALA A 101 6.37 2.83 -11.79
C ALA A 101 7.68 2.80 -12.61
N ILE A 102 7.91 1.71 -13.35
CA ILE A 102 9.10 1.54 -14.21
C ILE A 102 9.13 2.63 -15.29
N LYS A 103 8.01 2.84 -15.98
CA LYS A 103 7.90 3.90 -17.02
C LYS A 103 8.17 5.30 -16.46
N ALA A 104 7.60 5.62 -15.30
CA ALA A 104 7.81 6.91 -14.66
C ALA A 104 9.28 7.12 -14.26
N PHE A 105 9.91 6.08 -13.71
CA PHE A 105 11.32 6.08 -13.33
C PHE A 105 12.25 6.28 -14.53
N TYR A 106 12.09 5.50 -15.59
CA TYR A 106 12.96 5.61 -16.77
C TYR A 106 12.72 6.88 -17.57
N LYS A 107 11.50 7.38 -17.62
CA LYS A 107 11.23 8.71 -18.16
C LYS A 107 11.97 9.80 -17.37
N PHE A 108 11.98 9.72 -16.02
CA PHE A 108 12.77 10.63 -15.19
C PHE A 108 14.27 10.48 -15.45
N CYS A 109 14.80 9.26 -15.50
CA CYS A 109 16.21 9.01 -15.78
C CYS A 109 16.63 9.57 -17.15
N TYR A 110 15.82 9.36 -18.18
CA TYR A 110 16.07 9.87 -19.53
C TYR A 110 16.06 11.40 -19.58
N LEU A 111 15.07 12.06 -19.00
CA LEU A 111 14.97 13.52 -18.96
C LEU A 111 16.14 14.17 -18.20
N ASN A 112 16.65 13.50 -17.17
CA ASN A 112 17.81 13.95 -16.39
C ASN A 112 19.16 13.46 -16.95
N ARG A 113 19.17 12.86 -18.15
CA ARG A 113 20.38 12.35 -18.82
C ARG A 113 21.15 11.30 -18.00
N ALA A 114 20.46 10.60 -17.10
CA ALA A 114 21.02 9.50 -16.32
C ALA A 114 21.08 8.20 -17.13
N VAL A 115 20.30 8.10 -18.21
CA VAL A 115 20.36 7.04 -19.23
C VAL A 115 20.28 7.67 -20.62
N GLU A 116 20.90 7.04 -21.61
CA GLU A 116 20.90 7.53 -23.01
C GLU A 116 19.56 7.26 -23.71
N LYS A 117 18.87 6.18 -23.35
CA LYS A 117 17.60 5.75 -23.92
C LYS A 117 16.63 5.38 -22.81
N ASP A 118 15.32 5.52 -23.08
CA ASP A 118 14.27 5.06 -22.18
C ASP A 118 13.90 3.59 -22.52
N PRO A 119 14.35 2.59 -21.72
CA PRO A 119 14.07 1.18 -22.02
C PRO A 119 12.59 0.81 -21.81
N ALA A 120 11.81 1.65 -21.16
CA ALA A 120 10.37 1.47 -20.96
C ALA A 120 9.52 2.28 -21.94
N GLY A 121 10.14 3.03 -22.85
CA GLY A 121 9.44 3.92 -23.78
C GLY A 121 8.49 3.21 -24.72
N MET A 122 8.88 2.03 -25.25
CA MET A 122 8.06 1.21 -26.15
C MET A 122 6.98 0.39 -25.46
N VAL A 123 7.00 0.30 -24.13
CA VAL A 123 5.98 -0.44 -23.38
C VAL A 123 4.62 0.24 -23.48
N ARG A 124 3.68 -0.43 -24.15
CA ARG A 124 2.30 0.07 -24.26
C ARG A 124 1.62 0.09 -22.91
N SER A 125 0.88 1.16 -22.62
CA SER A 125 0.08 1.22 -21.41
C SER A 125 -1.09 0.23 -21.50
N LEU A 126 -1.14 -0.71 -20.57
CA LEU A 126 -2.26 -1.64 -20.46
C LEU A 126 -3.53 -0.87 -20.06
N LYS A 127 -4.67 -1.21 -20.66
CA LYS A 127 -5.96 -0.66 -20.22
C LYS A 127 -6.33 -1.22 -18.85
N ARG A 128 -6.74 -0.33 -17.95
CA ARG A 128 -7.21 -0.69 -16.62
C ARG A 128 -8.46 -1.54 -16.69
N GLU A 129 -8.50 -2.61 -15.92
CA GLU A 129 -9.70 -3.42 -15.78
C GLU A 129 -10.59 -2.78 -14.69
N TYR A 130 -11.80 -2.42 -15.08
CA TYR A 130 -12.81 -1.91 -14.15
C TYR A 130 -13.61 -3.09 -13.61
N ARG A 131 -13.57 -3.29 -12.30
CA ARG A 131 -14.47 -4.22 -11.62
C ARG A 131 -15.29 -3.40 -10.63
N SER A 132 -16.60 -3.51 -10.69
CA SER A 132 -17.46 -2.98 -9.64
C SER A 132 -17.13 -3.72 -8.33
N PRO A 133 -16.86 -3.00 -7.22
CA PRO A 133 -16.71 -3.65 -5.93
C PRO A 133 -18.04 -4.29 -5.51
N GLU A 134 -17.97 -5.43 -4.83
CA GLU A 134 -19.11 -5.98 -4.13
C GLU A 134 -19.45 -5.08 -2.94
N ILE A 135 -20.69 -4.71 -2.80
CA ILE A 135 -21.18 -3.85 -1.72
C ILE A 135 -21.75 -4.76 -0.63
N LEU A 136 -21.29 -4.57 0.61
CA LEU A 136 -21.81 -5.32 1.75
C LEU A 136 -23.28 -4.95 2.02
N THR A 137 -24.08 -5.96 2.32
CA THR A 137 -25.45 -5.77 2.79
C THR A 137 -25.48 -5.28 4.23
N LEU A 138 -26.60 -4.72 4.68
CA LEU A 138 -26.75 -4.30 6.09
C LEU A 138 -26.60 -5.48 7.08
N GLU A 139 -27.02 -6.68 6.69
CA GLU A 139 -26.87 -7.89 7.51
C GLU A 139 -25.41 -8.30 7.66
N GLU A 140 -24.63 -8.24 6.57
CA GLU A 140 -23.19 -8.52 6.60
C GLU A 140 -22.43 -7.48 7.43
N ILE A 141 -22.77 -6.21 7.28
CA ILE A 141 -22.25 -5.12 8.10
C ILE A 141 -22.51 -5.38 9.58
N LYS A 142 -23.74 -5.73 9.93
CA LYS A 142 -24.13 -6.06 11.32
C LYS A 142 -23.30 -7.23 11.85
N LYS A 143 -23.15 -8.31 11.11
CA LYS A 143 -22.31 -9.45 11.49
C LYS A 143 -20.85 -9.05 11.77
N ILE A 144 -20.28 -8.16 10.94
CA ILE A 144 -18.92 -7.66 11.13
C ILE A 144 -18.83 -6.85 12.43
N VAL A 145 -19.77 -5.95 12.68
CA VAL A 145 -19.82 -5.14 13.90
C VAL A 145 -19.97 -6.02 15.14
N ASP A 146 -20.88 -7.00 15.10
CA ASP A 146 -21.16 -7.91 16.22
C ASP A 146 -20.00 -8.90 16.47
N SER A 147 -19.15 -9.16 15.48
CA SER A 147 -17.96 -10.01 15.64
C SER A 147 -16.80 -9.33 16.37
N CYS A 148 -16.86 -8.02 16.57
CA CYS A 148 -15.83 -7.29 17.31
C CYS A 148 -15.88 -7.66 18.79
N PRO A 149 -14.78 -8.12 19.41
CA PRO A 149 -14.75 -8.55 20.80
C PRO A 149 -15.02 -7.40 21.77
N ASN A 150 -15.50 -7.72 22.99
CA ASN A 150 -15.75 -6.73 24.05
C ASN A 150 -14.47 -6.44 24.86
N MET A 151 -13.42 -6.00 24.17
CA MET A 151 -12.17 -5.51 24.75
C MET A 151 -11.82 -4.15 24.11
N PRO A 152 -10.90 -3.35 24.67
CA PRO A 152 -10.63 -2.00 24.20
C PRO A 152 -10.41 -1.91 22.68
N GLU A 153 -9.61 -2.79 22.11
CA GLU A 153 -9.31 -2.83 20.66
C GLU A 153 -10.57 -3.20 19.85
N GLY A 154 -11.40 -4.11 20.35
CA GLY A 154 -12.64 -4.49 19.67
C GLY A 154 -13.69 -3.38 19.70
N VAL A 155 -13.78 -2.63 20.80
CA VAL A 155 -14.65 -1.44 20.90
C VAL A 155 -14.18 -0.36 19.93
N GLN A 156 -12.86 -0.11 19.86
CA GLN A 156 -12.27 0.82 18.90
C GLN A 156 -12.56 0.39 17.45
N ASN A 157 -12.35 -0.87 17.11
CA ASN A 157 -12.62 -1.39 15.78
C ASN A 157 -14.10 -1.25 15.40
N ARG A 158 -15.01 -1.55 16.32
CA ARG A 158 -16.45 -1.37 16.13
C ARG A 158 -16.80 0.09 15.84
N LEU A 159 -16.22 1.01 16.59
CA LEU A 159 -16.42 2.44 16.39
C LEU A 159 -15.90 2.89 15.02
N ILE A 160 -14.69 2.46 14.62
CA ILE A 160 -14.13 2.75 13.30
C ILE A 160 -15.05 2.25 12.18
N ILE A 161 -15.55 1.03 12.28
CA ILE A 161 -16.46 0.45 11.26
C ILE A 161 -17.74 1.30 11.17
N LYS A 162 -18.32 1.68 12.30
CA LYS A 162 -19.52 2.52 12.33
C LYS A 162 -19.26 3.92 11.75
N PHE A 163 -18.10 4.50 12.01
CA PHE A 163 -17.67 5.74 11.38
C PHE A 163 -17.62 5.63 9.86
N LEU A 164 -16.99 4.57 9.35
CA LEU A 164 -16.86 4.34 7.90
C LEU A 164 -18.24 4.24 7.24
N ILE A 165 -19.17 3.52 7.86
CA ILE A 165 -20.53 3.32 7.35
C ILE A 165 -21.32 4.63 7.39
N ALA A 166 -21.29 5.33 8.52
CA ALA A 166 -22.08 6.53 8.73
C ALA A 166 -21.60 7.71 7.87
N THR A 167 -20.29 7.80 7.62
CA THR A 167 -19.68 8.98 7.00
C THR A 167 -19.21 8.77 5.56
N GLY A 168 -19.03 7.53 5.12
CA GLY A 168 -18.38 7.24 3.85
C GLY A 168 -16.92 7.74 3.75
N ALA A 169 -16.30 8.09 4.89
CA ALA A 169 -14.92 8.53 4.94
C ALA A 169 -13.96 7.38 4.60
N ARG A 170 -12.74 7.70 4.15
CA ARG A 170 -11.72 6.68 3.94
C ARG A 170 -11.15 6.22 5.28
N ILE A 171 -10.75 4.95 5.36
CA ILE A 171 -10.13 4.41 6.59
C ILE A 171 -8.95 5.27 7.09
N SER A 172 -8.10 5.75 6.20
CA SER A 172 -6.99 6.63 6.56
C SER A 172 -7.42 7.99 7.11
N GLU A 173 -8.57 8.50 6.70
CA GLU A 173 -9.13 9.75 7.21
C GLU A 173 -9.65 9.57 8.64
N ILE A 174 -10.30 8.44 8.92
CA ILE A 174 -10.78 8.12 10.27
C ILE A 174 -9.61 7.82 11.22
N LEU A 175 -8.61 7.06 10.79
CA LEU A 175 -7.45 6.71 11.62
C LEU A 175 -6.54 7.91 11.95
N ASN A 176 -6.62 8.98 11.19
CA ASN A 176 -5.88 10.22 11.42
C ASN A 176 -6.71 11.32 12.15
N LEU A 177 -7.93 11.00 12.59
CA LEU A 177 -8.70 11.93 13.38
C LEU A 177 -8.05 12.17 14.75
N GLU A 178 -7.93 13.42 15.11
CA GLU A 178 -7.55 13.84 16.45
C GLU A 178 -8.80 14.25 17.24
N ILE A 179 -8.72 14.25 18.58
CA ILE A 179 -9.85 14.68 19.44
C ILE A 179 -10.33 16.08 19.07
N LYS A 180 -9.41 16.99 18.79
CA LYS A 180 -9.75 18.35 18.34
C LYS A 180 -10.63 18.41 17.09
N ASP A 181 -10.58 17.40 16.25
CA ASP A 181 -11.40 17.31 15.03
C ASP A 181 -12.84 16.89 15.34
N LEU A 182 -13.06 16.34 16.55
CA LEU A 182 -14.34 15.91 17.09
C LEU A 182 -14.96 16.94 18.05
N GLU A 183 -14.15 17.85 18.64
CA GLU A 183 -14.56 18.83 19.66
C GLU A 183 -15.29 20.06 19.08
N ASN A 184 -16.17 19.84 18.10
CA ASN A 184 -17.11 20.88 17.72
C ASN A 184 -18.35 20.83 18.64
N LYS A 185 -19.09 21.95 18.74
CA LYS A 185 -20.29 22.01 19.54
C LYS A 185 -21.23 20.86 19.20
N ASN A 186 -21.36 19.90 20.10
CA ASN A 186 -22.25 18.74 20.03
C ASN A 186 -21.85 17.59 19.06
N TYR A 187 -20.61 17.49 18.58
CA TYR A 187 -20.16 16.41 17.67
C TYR A 187 -21.02 16.25 16.39
N GLU A 188 -21.64 17.34 15.92
CA GLU A 188 -22.54 17.31 14.76
C GLU A 188 -21.83 17.00 13.46
N PHE A 189 -20.53 17.26 13.40
CA PHE A 189 -19.70 17.00 12.22
C PHE A 189 -18.24 16.75 12.56
N ILE A 190 -17.55 16.10 11.66
CA ILE A 190 -16.09 15.96 11.70
C ILE A 190 -15.45 16.68 10.53
N LYS A 191 -14.24 17.17 10.75
CA LYS A 191 -13.40 17.77 9.72
C LYS A 191 -12.35 16.75 9.32
N VAL A 192 -12.49 16.15 8.15
CA VAL A 192 -11.54 15.15 7.66
C VAL A 192 -10.60 15.72 6.59
N LEU A 193 -9.33 15.35 6.68
CA LEU A 193 -8.33 15.73 5.69
C LEU A 193 -8.36 14.72 4.54
N GLY A 194 -8.90 15.15 3.41
CA GLY A 194 -9.01 14.33 2.21
C GLY A 194 -7.73 14.31 1.36
N LYS A 195 -7.86 13.78 0.14
CA LYS A 195 -6.79 13.78 -0.86
C LYS A 195 -6.42 15.23 -1.22
N ASP A 196 -5.13 15.45 -1.53
CA ASP A 196 -4.57 16.75 -1.93
C ASP A 196 -4.67 17.82 -0.81
N SER A 197 -4.60 17.39 0.47
CA SER A 197 -4.63 18.26 1.66
C SER A 197 -5.88 19.14 1.77
N LYS A 198 -7.00 18.73 1.15
CA LYS A 198 -8.26 19.47 1.24
C LYS A 198 -9.11 18.91 2.37
N TYR A 199 -9.55 19.83 3.24
CA TYR A 199 -10.52 19.48 4.27
C TYR A 199 -11.94 19.39 3.70
N ARG A 200 -12.72 18.44 4.20
CA ARG A 200 -14.16 18.39 4.02
C ARG A 200 -14.85 18.15 5.35
N ILE A 201 -16.05 18.68 5.47
CA ILE A 201 -16.93 18.47 6.61
C ILE A 201 -17.80 17.26 6.32
N VAL A 202 -17.90 16.36 7.30
CA VAL A 202 -18.74 15.17 7.23
C VAL A 202 -19.69 15.17 8.42
N PRO A 203 -21.01 15.13 8.21
CA PRO A 203 -21.97 15.11 9.31
C PRO A 203 -21.88 13.81 10.11
N ILE A 204 -22.12 13.89 11.40
CA ILE A 204 -22.23 12.75 12.32
C ILE A 204 -23.70 12.66 12.74
N TYR A 205 -24.24 11.44 12.80
CA TYR A 205 -25.58 11.19 13.29
C TYR A 205 -25.56 10.94 14.80
N ASP A 206 -26.63 11.31 15.51
CA ASP A 206 -26.77 11.25 16.97
C ASP A 206 -26.37 9.90 17.59
N SER A 207 -26.64 8.79 16.90
CA SER A 207 -26.28 7.47 17.40
C SER A 207 -24.76 7.26 17.47
N LEU A 208 -24.02 7.83 16.51
CA LEU A 208 -22.56 7.73 16.49
C LEU A 208 -21.92 8.71 17.49
N GLU A 209 -22.52 9.87 17.70
CA GLU A 209 -22.10 10.84 18.71
C GLU A 209 -22.02 10.22 20.12
N ASN A 210 -23.09 9.53 20.53
CA ASN A 210 -23.13 8.88 21.85
C ASN A 210 -22.05 7.78 21.98
N GLU A 211 -21.77 7.03 20.92
CA GLU A 211 -20.73 6.02 20.95
C GLU A 211 -19.32 6.63 21.01
N ILE A 212 -19.09 7.76 20.35
CA ILE A 212 -17.84 8.50 20.45
C ILE A 212 -17.61 8.98 21.88
N LYS A 213 -18.62 9.63 22.48
CA LYS A 213 -18.56 10.10 23.88
C LYS A 213 -18.22 8.94 24.82
N ASN A 214 -18.98 7.86 24.74
CA ASN A 214 -18.73 6.69 25.57
C ASN A 214 -17.32 6.11 25.39
N TYR A 215 -16.82 6.09 24.16
CA TYR A 215 -15.46 5.61 23.89
C TYR A 215 -14.41 6.52 24.53
N LEU A 216 -14.56 7.83 24.40
CA LEU A 216 -13.61 8.81 24.97
C LEU A 216 -13.63 8.78 26.49
N ASP A 217 -14.82 8.66 27.12
CA ASP A 217 -14.97 8.64 28.56
C ASP A 217 -14.43 7.37 29.23
N VAL A 218 -14.53 6.21 28.56
CA VAL A 218 -14.18 4.90 29.15
C VAL A 218 -12.75 4.45 28.80
N TYR A 219 -12.28 4.75 27.60
CA TYR A 219 -11.05 4.15 27.05
C TYR A 219 -9.93 5.16 26.83
N ARG A 220 -10.13 6.41 27.13
CA ARG A 220 -9.16 7.47 26.93
C ARG A 220 -9.19 8.50 28.04
#